data_e8e181f2c247687fc157dbf38d4c7af2
#
_entry.id   e8e181f2c247687fc157dbf38d4c7af2
#
_cell.length_a   1.000
_cell.length_b   1.000
_cell.length_c   1.000
_cell.angle_alpha   90.00
_cell.angle_beta   90.00
_cell.angle_gamma   90.00
#
_symmetry.space_group_name_H-M   'P 1'
#
loop_
_entity.id
_entity.type
_entity.pdbx_description
1 polymer ?
#
loop_
_entity_poly.entity_id
_entity_poly.type
_entity_poly.pdbx_seq_one_letter_code
_entity_poly.pdbx_strand_id
1 'polypeptide(L)'
;MSKGYIDADGHVMEDAEDILKFVRAPFNNRGTRNWIPSLDHFHTPADGTPRTPGTFDPNTGPEQWLEFLDKTGTDYTVLYPTTGLAYGNVAYPQWALAYAQGYNDYIHARYLKRSPRFQAVALIPMQSGPDAVAELRRAVKELGFLGAMIPSNGLTRHVSHAEHWPIYEEAEKLNCIMAVHGGSYINLGFNTYTVFPATRALGMPFPLAIALTGMMVDGVFDRFPRLRVGFMEGGTAWIPLVLDRLERELEYGGLKLKRHPADYFADDRIFVGCEGNERRWRTRSSGWGLIRSCSLPIFRTRSR
;
A
#
# COMPACT_ATOMS: atom_id res chain seq x y z
N MET A 1 1.17 -22.93 21.87
CA MET A 1 1.26 -22.61 20.45
C MET A 1 2.04 -21.30 20.35
N SER A 2 3.20 -21.31 19.72
CA SER A 2 3.93 -20.08 19.43
C SER A 2 3.01 -19.19 18.57
N LYS A 3 2.87 -17.93 18.95
CA LYS A 3 2.20 -16.95 18.07
C LYS A 3 3.15 -16.76 16.89
N GLY A 4 2.78 -17.25 15.72
CA GLY A 4 3.54 -17.03 14.49
C GLY A 4 3.56 -15.56 14.12
N TYR A 5 4.51 -15.19 13.29
CA TYR A 5 4.62 -13.83 12.76
C TYR A 5 3.88 -13.74 11.42
N ILE A 6 3.35 -12.57 11.12
CA ILE A 6 2.75 -12.25 9.83
C ILE A 6 3.56 -11.09 9.23
N ASP A 7 4.11 -11.33 8.04
CA ASP A 7 4.66 -10.26 7.23
C ASP A 7 3.51 -9.63 6.41
N ALA A 8 3.18 -8.38 6.67
CA ALA A 8 2.08 -7.72 5.98
C ALA A 8 2.54 -6.74 4.90
N ASP A 9 3.81 -6.76 4.56
CA ASP A 9 4.38 -5.85 3.59
C ASP A 9 5.46 -6.55 2.75
N GLY A 10 5.14 -7.77 2.30
CA GLY A 10 6.00 -8.54 1.42
C GLY A 10 5.90 -8.05 -0.02
N HIS A 11 7.02 -7.90 -0.71
CA HIS A 11 7.03 -7.43 -2.10
C HIS A 11 7.38 -8.53 -3.08
N VAL A 12 6.64 -8.60 -4.19
CA VAL A 12 7.03 -9.42 -5.33
C VAL A 12 7.90 -8.61 -6.29
N MET A 13 8.93 -9.25 -6.82
CA MET A 13 9.68 -8.69 -7.95
C MET A 13 8.98 -9.15 -9.21
N GLU A 14 8.24 -8.22 -9.82
CA GLU A 14 7.45 -8.53 -11.01
C GLU A 14 8.35 -8.74 -12.22
N ASP A 15 8.16 -9.86 -12.90
CA ASP A 15 8.65 -10.04 -14.25
C ASP A 15 7.62 -9.50 -15.24
N ALA A 16 8.00 -8.43 -15.96
CA ALA A 16 7.12 -7.76 -16.89
C ALA A 16 6.68 -8.68 -18.04
N GLU A 17 7.55 -9.60 -18.50
CA GLU A 17 7.20 -10.55 -19.57
C GLU A 17 6.21 -11.61 -19.06
N ASP A 18 6.35 -12.03 -17.82
CA ASP A 18 5.40 -12.96 -17.20
C ASP A 18 4.03 -12.31 -16.99
N ILE A 19 3.98 -11.06 -16.53
CA ILE A 19 2.72 -10.34 -16.38
C ILE A 19 2.03 -10.13 -17.72
N LEU A 20 2.78 -9.78 -18.79
CA LEU A 20 2.20 -9.57 -20.11
C LEU A 20 1.47 -10.80 -20.66
N LYS A 21 1.78 -12.02 -20.22
CA LYS A 21 1.05 -13.24 -20.57
C LYS A 21 -0.38 -13.25 -20.07
N PHE A 22 -0.67 -12.49 -19.01
CA PHE A 22 -1.98 -12.33 -18.40
C PHE A 22 -2.70 -11.05 -18.82
N VAL A 23 -1.99 -10.10 -19.44
CA VAL A 23 -2.58 -8.85 -19.92
C VAL A 23 -3.34 -9.11 -21.23
N ARG A 24 -4.57 -8.59 -21.31
CA ARG A 24 -5.41 -8.75 -22.50
C ARG A 24 -4.91 -7.93 -23.71
N ALA A 25 -5.18 -8.44 -24.90
CA ALA A 25 -4.97 -7.68 -26.13
C ALA A 25 -5.84 -6.39 -26.14
N PRO A 26 -5.38 -5.29 -26.77
CA PRO A 26 -4.12 -5.14 -27.50
C PRO A 26 -2.90 -4.80 -26.63
N PHE A 27 -3.06 -4.77 -25.29
CA PHE A 27 -2.06 -4.27 -24.33
C PHE A 27 -0.96 -5.28 -23.99
N ASN A 28 -1.06 -6.51 -24.44
CA ASN A 28 -0.11 -7.60 -24.17
C ASN A 28 1.09 -7.68 -25.12
N ASN A 29 1.32 -6.65 -25.91
CA ASN A 29 2.47 -6.63 -26.83
C ASN A 29 3.72 -6.02 -26.16
N ARG A 30 4.91 -6.36 -26.71
CA ARG A 30 6.18 -5.89 -26.16
C ARG A 30 6.36 -4.37 -26.17
N GLY A 31 5.65 -3.64 -27.01
CA GLY A 31 5.69 -2.18 -27.08
C GLY A 31 5.06 -1.47 -25.89
N THR A 32 4.25 -2.17 -25.10
CA THR A 32 3.54 -1.57 -23.95
C THR A 32 4.24 -1.75 -22.60
N ARG A 33 5.26 -2.58 -22.50
CA ARG A 33 5.89 -2.93 -21.21
C ARG A 33 6.60 -1.78 -20.47
N ASN A 34 6.90 -0.68 -21.15
CA ASN A 34 7.56 0.49 -20.55
C ASN A 34 6.56 1.58 -20.12
N TRP A 35 5.27 1.27 -20.06
CA TRP A 35 4.23 2.25 -19.74
C TRP A 35 3.96 2.43 -18.24
N ILE A 36 4.56 1.61 -17.41
CA ILE A 36 4.57 1.86 -15.98
C ILE A 36 5.72 2.80 -15.70
N PRO A 37 5.45 3.98 -15.14
CA PRO A 37 6.50 4.92 -14.79
C PRO A 37 7.53 4.26 -13.89
N SER A 38 8.79 4.52 -14.17
CA SER A 38 9.88 3.94 -13.41
C SER A 38 9.90 4.46 -11.98
N LEU A 39 10.29 3.58 -11.06
CA LEU A 39 10.71 3.93 -9.70
C LEU A 39 12.22 4.17 -9.64
N ASP A 40 12.83 4.69 -10.70
CA ASP A 40 14.29 4.80 -10.84
C ASP A 40 14.97 5.47 -9.65
N HIS A 41 14.35 6.51 -9.12
CA HIS A 41 14.83 7.18 -7.91
C HIS A 41 14.71 6.31 -6.65
N PHE A 42 13.92 5.24 -6.73
CA PHE A 42 13.70 4.33 -5.60
C PHE A 42 14.70 3.18 -5.60
N HIS A 43 15.02 2.65 -6.78
CA HIS A 43 15.82 1.42 -6.90
C HIS A 43 17.22 1.64 -7.45
N THR A 44 17.48 2.79 -8.06
CA THR A 44 18.80 3.13 -8.60
C THR A 44 19.34 4.32 -7.84
N PRO A 45 20.32 4.13 -6.95
CA PRO A 45 20.97 5.25 -6.28
C PRO A 45 21.50 6.25 -7.32
N ALA A 46 21.12 7.51 -7.18
CA ALA A 46 21.55 8.57 -8.11
C ALA A 46 23.08 8.77 -8.11
N ASP A 47 23.77 8.31 -7.07
CA ASP A 47 25.21 8.34 -6.90
C ASP A 47 25.94 7.14 -7.55
N GLY A 48 25.21 6.25 -8.24
CA GLY A 48 25.79 5.07 -8.86
C GLY A 48 26.24 4.00 -7.87
N THR A 49 25.89 4.11 -6.58
CA THR A 49 26.24 3.10 -5.59
C THR A 49 25.62 1.76 -5.97
N PRO A 50 26.40 0.67 -6.04
CA PRO A 50 25.85 -0.66 -6.31
C PRO A 50 24.81 -1.03 -5.25
N ARG A 51 23.73 -1.67 -5.67
CA ARG A 51 22.75 -2.26 -4.72
C ARG A 51 23.46 -3.25 -3.82
N THR A 52 23.07 -3.28 -2.56
CA THR A 52 23.55 -4.33 -1.64
C THR A 52 23.08 -5.67 -2.20
N PRO A 53 23.99 -6.64 -2.44
CA PRO A 53 23.63 -7.96 -2.91
C PRO A 53 22.55 -8.57 -2.02
N GLY A 54 21.49 -9.12 -2.61
CA GLY A 54 20.38 -9.76 -1.90
C GLY A 54 19.23 -8.85 -1.50
N THR A 55 19.30 -7.54 -1.74
CA THR A 55 18.20 -6.62 -1.41
C THR A 55 17.01 -6.73 -2.38
N PHE A 56 17.28 -7.07 -3.64
CA PHE A 56 16.29 -7.31 -4.67
C PHE A 56 16.83 -8.37 -5.66
N ASP A 57 16.54 -9.63 -5.38
CA ASP A 57 16.85 -10.70 -6.34
C ASP A 57 15.69 -10.84 -7.33
N PRO A 58 15.88 -10.54 -8.61
CA PRO A 58 14.85 -10.69 -9.64
C PRO A 58 14.38 -12.14 -9.81
N ASN A 59 15.14 -13.10 -9.29
CA ASN A 59 14.79 -14.51 -9.33
C ASN A 59 13.94 -14.96 -8.13
N THR A 60 13.55 -14.03 -7.24
CA THR A 60 12.72 -14.38 -6.08
C THR A 60 11.30 -14.71 -6.53
N GLY A 61 11.01 -16.00 -6.58
CA GLY A 61 9.70 -16.55 -6.88
C GLY A 61 9.00 -17.11 -5.63
N PRO A 62 7.86 -17.81 -5.83
CA PRO A 62 7.11 -18.40 -4.72
C PRO A 62 7.93 -19.38 -3.85
N GLU A 63 8.84 -20.13 -4.45
CA GLU A 63 9.64 -21.12 -3.74
C GLU A 63 10.62 -20.45 -2.76
N GLN A 64 11.34 -19.42 -3.22
CA GLN A 64 12.26 -18.64 -2.40
C GLN A 64 11.50 -17.90 -1.27
N TRP A 65 10.29 -17.42 -1.56
CA TRP A 65 9.41 -16.86 -0.54
C TRP A 65 9.04 -17.87 0.53
N LEU A 66 8.65 -19.11 0.16
CA LEU A 66 8.34 -20.15 1.13
C LEU A 66 9.55 -20.53 2.01
N GLU A 67 10.73 -20.64 1.40
CA GLU A 67 11.98 -20.85 2.15
C GLU A 67 12.26 -19.70 3.13
N PHE A 68 12.03 -18.46 2.72
CA PHE A 68 12.17 -17.29 3.60
C PHE A 68 11.20 -17.33 4.77
N LEU A 69 9.92 -17.63 4.53
CA LEU A 69 8.90 -17.75 5.57
C LEU A 69 9.27 -18.86 6.58
N ASP A 70 9.82 -19.98 6.10
CA ASP A 70 10.27 -21.07 6.96
C ASP A 70 11.47 -20.65 7.83
N LYS A 71 12.48 -20.01 7.22
CA LYS A 71 13.67 -19.53 7.92
C LYS A 71 13.38 -18.51 9.00
N THR A 72 12.38 -17.65 8.76
CA THR A 72 12.01 -16.56 9.68
C THR A 72 10.94 -16.94 10.68
N GLY A 73 10.31 -18.11 10.52
CA GLY A 73 9.17 -18.52 11.36
C GLY A 73 7.92 -17.67 11.11
N THR A 74 7.81 -17.11 9.91
CA THR A 74 6.68 -16.28 9.48
C THR A 74 5.57 -17.18 8.94
N ASP A 75 4.33 -17.05 9.45
CA ASP A 75 3.22 -17.90 9.04
C ASP A 75 2.68 -17.52 7.67
N TYR A 76 2.51 -16.22 7.43
CA TYR A 76 1.91 -15.65 6.21
C TYR A 76 2.66 -14.41 5.77
N THR A 77 2.64 -14.14 4.47
CA THR A 77 3.02 -12.83 3.91
C THR A 77 1.86 -12.25 3.09
N VAL A 78 1.70 -10.94 3.15
CA VAL A 78 0.79 -10.18 2.29
C VAL A 78 1.62 -9.52 1.20
N LEU A 79 1.40 -9.93 -0.04
CA LEU A 79 2.21 -9.54 -1.18
C LEU A 79 1.71 -8.23 -1.81
N TYR A 80 2.65 -7.35 -2.06
CA TYR A 80 2.51 -6.07 -2.77
C TYR A 80 3.32 -6.10 -4.06
N PRO A 81 2.95 -5.29 -5.05
CA PRO A 81 3.83 -5.06 -6.20
C PRO A 81 5.06 -4.25 -5.79
N THR A 82 6.16 -4.38 -6.50
CA THR A 82 7.32 -3.48 -6.40
C THR A 82 7.24 -2.42 -7.50
N THR A 83 7.25 -2.80 -8.76
CA THR A 83 7.08 -1.86 -9.89
C THR A 83 5.70 -1.20 -9.86
N GLY A 84 4.68 -1.97 -9.49
CA GLY A 84 3.31 -1.50 -9.36
C GLY A 84 3.09 -0.42 -8.30
N LEU A 85 4.06 -0.12 -7.42
CA LEU A 85 3.98 1.04 -6.51
C LEU A 85 3.85 2.37 -7.26
N ALA A 86 4.39 2.47 -8.48
CA ALA A 86 4.25 3.65 -9.33
C ALA A 86 2.97 3.65 -10.18
N TYR A 87 2.10 2.66 -10.01
CA TYR A 87 0.92 2.44 -10.82
C TYR A 87 -0.03 3.66 -10.87
N GLY A 88 -0.10 4.45 -9.80
CA GLY A 88 -0.87 5.70 -9.77
C GLY A 88 -0.50 6.70 -10.87
N ASN A 89 0.72 6.64 -11.39
CA ASN A 89 1.23 7.52 -12.45
C ASN A 89 0.82 7.07 -13.87
N VAL A 90 0.17 5.94 -14.03
CA VAL A 90 -0.32 5.49 -15.34
C VAL A 90 -1.47 6.37 -15.77
N ALA A 91 -1.23 7.20 -16.79
CA ALA A 91 -2.21 8.22 -17.21
C ALA A 91 -3.34 7.66 -18.10
N TYR A 92 -3.13 6.53 -18.78
CA TYR A 92 -4.07 5.96 -19.74
C TYR A 92 -4.98 4.91 -19.07
N PRO A 93 -6.29 5.22 -18.82
CA PRO A 93 -7.16 4.37 -18.01
C PRO A 93 -7.32 2.94 -18.54
N GLN A 94 -7.41 2.77 -19.85
CA GLN A 94 -7.60 1.44 -20.47
C GLN A 94 -6.35 0.56 -20.27
N TRP A 95 -5.16 1.17 -20.32
CA TRP A 95 -3.92 0.48 -19.99
C TRP A 95 -3.85 0.15 -18.50
N ALA A 96 -4.21 1.12 -17.65
CA ALA A 96 -4.28 0.89 -16.20
C ALA A 96 -5.19 -0.30 -15.88
N LEU A 97 -6.40 -0.36 -16.45
CA LEU A 97 -7.30 -1.49 -16.26
C LEU A 97 -6.69 -2.81 -16.74
N ALA A 98 -6.16 -2.84 -17.96
CA ALA A 98 -5.59 -4.06 -18.53
C ALA A 98 -4.41 -4.59 -17.72
N TYR A 99 -3.54 -3.68 -17.25
CA TYR A 99 -2.40 -4.05 -16.42
C TYR A 99 -2.82 -4.53 -15.03
N ALA A 100 -3.76 -3.83 -14.36
CA ALA A 100 -4.27 -4.25 -13.05
C ALA A 100 -4.85 -5.67 -13.12
N GLN A 101 -5.68 -5.95 -14.12
CA GLN A 101 -6.24 -7.27 -14.33
C GLN A 101 -5.15 -8.32 -14.57
N GLY A 102 -4.19 -8.02 -15.45
CA GLY A 102 -3.07 -8.93 -15.75
C GLY A 102 -2.19 -9.19 -14.53
N TYR A 103 -1.86 -8.15 -13.76
CA TYR A 103 -1.12 -8.30 -12.51
C TYR A 103 -1.87 -9.16 -11.48
N ASN A 104 -3.17 -8.90 -11.28
CA ASN A 104 -3.97 -9.65 -10.31
C ASN A 104 -4.10 -11.13 -10.73
N ASP A 105 -4.30 -11.41 -12.01
CA ASP A 105 -4.34 -12.78 -12.53
C ASP A 105 -2.98 -13.49 -12.39
N TYR A 106 -1.89 -12.77 -12.62
CA TYR A 106 -0.52 -13.28 -12.42
C TYR A 106 -0.28 -13.64 -10.94
N ILE A 107 -0.59 -12.75 -10.00
CA ILE A 107 -0.41 -13.00 -8.56
C ILE A 107 -1.29 -14.16 -8.10
N HIS A 108 -2.54 -14.19 -8.53
CA HIS A 108 -3.44 -15.29 -8.20
C HIS A 108 -2.90 -16.64 -8.70
N ALA A 109 -2.49 -16.71 -9.97
CA ALA A 109 -2.02 -17.94 -10.58
C ALA A 109 -0.69 -18.43 -9.98
N ARG A 110 0.24 -17.50 -9.74
CA ARG A 110 1.62 -17.83 -9.38
C ARG A 110 1.84 -17.98 -7.88
N TYR A 111 1.15 -17.16 -7.07
CA TYR A 111 1.36 -17.13 -5.62
C TYR A 111 0.14 -17.66 -4.84
N LEU A 112 -1.04 -17.07 -5.00
CA LEU A 112 -2.19 -17.42 -4.15
C LEU A 112 -2.61 -18.89 -4.31
N LYS A 113 -2.56 -19.41 -5.52
CA LYS A 113 -2.82 -20.85 -5.77
C LYS A 113 -1.69 -21.78 -5.31
N ARG A 114 -0.48 -21.26 -5.13
CA ARG A 114 0.70 -22.05 -4.78
C ARG A 114 0.72 -22.45 -3.32
N SER A 115 0.32 -21.53 -2.42
CA SER A 115 0.28 -21.78 -0.98
C SER A 115 -0.68 -20.86 -0.26
N PRO A 116 -1.44 -21.35 0.74
CA PRO A 116 -2.28 -20.51 1.58
C PRO A 116 -1.48 -19.52 2.45
N ARG A 117 -0.16 -19.67 2.53
CA ARG A 117 0.73 -18.73 3.23
C ARG A 117 0.94 -17.43 2.45
N PHE A 118 0.58 -17.40 1.17
CA PHE A 118 0.53 -16.18 0.38
C PHE A 118 -0.84 -15.57 0.46
N GLN A 119 -0.86 -14.32 0.87
CA GLN A 119 -1.98 -13.41 0.77
C GLN A 119 -1.54 -12.23 -0.09
N ALA A 120 -2.46 -11.45 -0.63
CA ALA A 120 -2.07 -10.31 -1.46
C ALA A 120 -3.11 -9.19 -1.40
N VAL A 121 -2.69 -7.99 -1.78
CA VAL A 121 -3.55 -6.87 -2.15
C VAL A 121 -3.49 -6.66 -3.66
N ALA A 122 -4.65 -6.37 -4.24
CA ALA A 122 -4.81 -6.21 -5.68
C ALA A 122 -4.36 -4.82 -6.15
N LEU A 123 -3.98 -4.70 -7.41
CA LEU A 123 -3.99 -3.42 -8.11
C LEU A 123 -5.40 -3.12 -8.61
N ILE A 124 -5.85 -1.88 -8.48
CA ILE A 124 -7.12 -1.40 -8.99
C ILE A 124 -6.91 -0.10 -9.78
N PRO A 125 -7.58 0.08 -10.93
CA PRO A 125 -7.35 1.24 -11.81
C PRO A 125 -8.06 2.49 -11.28
N MET A 126 -7.49 3.15 -10.28
CA MET A 126 -8.05 4.37 -9.67
C MET A 126 -8.17 5.56 -10.64
N GLN A 127 -7.64 5.43 -11.84
CA GLN A 127 -7.84 6.34 -12.97
C GLN A 127 -9.27 6.32 -13.53
N SER A 128 -10.05 5.28 -13.19
CA SER A 128 -11.47 5.13 -13.56
C SER A 128 -12.23 4.51 -12.39
N GLY A 129 -13.06 5.30 -11.72
CA GLY A 129 -13.81 4.84 -10.56
C GLY A 129 -14.67 3.58 -10.82
N PRO A 130 -15.47 3.52 -11.89
CA PRO A 130 -16.25 2.31 -12.21
C PRO A 130 -15.39 1.06 -12.41
N ASP A 131 -14.27 1.18 -13.13
CA ASP A 131 -13.36 0.07 -13.39
C ASP A 131 -12.65 -0.37 -12.10
N ALA A 132 -12.27 0.58 -11.25
CA ALA A 132 -11.66 0.28 -9.95
C ALA A 132 -12.61 -0.50 -9.03
N VAL A 133 -13.89 -0.12 -8.97
CA VAL A 133 -14.92 -0.83 -8.21
C VAL A 133 -15.13 -2.24 -8.76
N ALA A 134 -15.22 -2.39 -10.07
CA ALA A 134 -15.41 -3.69 -10.71
C ALA A 134 -14.21 -4.62 -10.44
N GLU A 135 -12.98 -4.10 -10.59
CA GLU A 135 -11.77 -4.89 -10.37
C GLU A 135 -11.54 -5.22 -8.89
N LEU A 136 -11.83 -4.29 -7.97
CA LEU A 136 -11.80 -4.58 -6.52
C LEU A 136 -12.73 -5.74 -6.17
N ARG A 137 -13.96 -5.72 -6.70
CA ARG A 137 -14.94 -6.79 -6.48
C ARG A 137 -14.46 -8.12 -7.04
N ARG A 138 -13.94 -8.13 -8.27
CA ARG A 138 -13.38 -9.33 -8.89
C ARG A 138 -12.21 -9.90 -8.08
N ALA A 139 -11.24 -9.04 -7.74
CA ALA A 139 -10.07 -9.47 -6.99
C ALA A 139 -10.43 -10.10 -5.64
N VAL A 140 -11.33 -9.48 -4.88
CA VAL A 140 -11.71 -10.00 -3.55
C VAL A 140 -12.58 -11.24 -3.64
N LYS A 141 -13.61 -11.25 -4.52
CA LYS A 141 -14.60 -12.34 -4.54
C LYS A 141 -14.17 -13.55 -5.36
N GLU A 142 -13.44 -13.34 -6.44
CA GLU A 142 -13.13 -14.40 -7.40
C GLU A 142 -11.68 -14.87 -7.28
N LEU A 143 -10.75 -13.95 -6.97
CA LEU A 143 -9.32 -14.27 -6.91
C LEU A 143 -8.78 -14.42 -5.48
N GLY A 144 -9.56 -14.06 -4.45
CA GLY A 144 -9.19 -14.28 -3.05
C GLY A 144 -8.21 -13.26 -2.46
N PHE A 145 -8.12 -12.06 -3.03
CA PHE A 145 -7.32 -10.97 -2.46
C PHE A 145 -7.93 -10.43 -1.18
N LEU A 146 -7.08 -9.93 -0.27
CA LEU A 146 -7.52 -9.32 1.00
C LEU A 146 -8.15 -7.93 0.81
N GLY A 147 -7.90 -7.30 -0.31
CA GLY A 147 -8.32 -5.95 -0.65
C GLY A 147 -7.46 -5.39 -1.76
N ALA A 148 -7.20 -4.08 -1.74
CA ALA A 148 -6.40 -3.43 -2.77
C ALA A 148 -5.34 -2.48 -2.22
N MET A 149 -4.25 -2.33 -2.97
CA MET A 149 -3.28 -1.27 -2.76
C MET A 149 -3.80 0.05 -3.34
N ILE A 150 -3.62 1.12 -2.58
CA ILE A 150 -3.84 2.50 -3.02
C ILE A 150 -2.48 3.20 -3.07
N PRO A 151 -2.07 3.75 -4.21
CA PRO A 151 -0.87 4.57 -4.26
C PRO A 151 -1.08 5.85 -3.42
N SER A 152 -0.19 6.10 -2.48
CA SER A 152 -0.25 7.29 -1.61
C SER A 152 -0.08 8.61 -2.39
N ASN A 153 0.53 8.53 -3.58
CA ASN A 153 0.80 9.65 -4.47
C ASN A 153 0.81 9.20 -5.93
N GLY A 154 0.80 10.16 -6.86
CA GLY A 154 0.87 9.91 -8.30
C GLY A 154 -0.50 9.92 -9.00
N LEU A 155 -1.61 9.85 -8.27
CA LEU A 155 -2.94 10.00 -8.83
C LEU A 155 -3.20 11.46 -9.24
N THR A 156 -4.08 11.68 -10.22
CA THR A 156 -4.49 13.02 -10.66
C THR A 156 -5.33 13.74 -9.62
N ARG A 157 -6.01 12.99 -8.75
CA ARG A 157 -6.77 13.49 -7.61
C ARG A 157 -6.22 12.87 -6.32
N HIS A 158 -6.28 13.63 -5.25
CA HIS A 158 -5.90 13.12 -3.93
C HIS A 158 -6.71 11.86 -3.57
N VAL A 159 -6.12 10.93 -2.84
CA VAL A 159 -6.78 9.65 -2.47
C VAL A 159 -8.10 9.87 -1.72
N SER A 160 -8.24 10.97 -0.98
CA SER A 160 -9.48 11.32 -0.26
C SER A 160 -10.57 11.94 -1.13
N HIS A 161 -10.26 12.31 -2.38
CA HIS A 161 -11.20 13.03 -3.25
C HIS A 161 -12.48 12.22 -3.50
N ALA A 162 -13.62 12.92 -3.60
CA ALA A 162 -14.95 12.32 -3.73
C ALA A 162 -15.11 11.38 -4.95
N GLU A 163 -14.32 11.57 -6.00
CA GLU A 163 -14.29 10.64 -7.15
C GLU A 163 -13.87 9.22 -6.77
N HIS A 164 -13.11 9.05 -5.66
CA HIS A 164 -12.68 7.74 -5.17
C HIS A 164 -13.66 7.13 -4.15
N TRP A 165 -14.65 7.87 -3.66
CA TRP A 165 -15.58 7.39 -2.65
C TRP A 165 -16.35 6.12 -3.03
N PRO A 166 -16.76 5.90 -4.29
CA PRO A 166 -17.37 4.63 -4.68
C PRO A 166 -16.48 3.41 -4.45
N ILE A 167 -15.15 3.57 -4.52
CA ILE A 167 -14.17 2.51 -4.24
C ILE A 167 -14.18 2.20 -2.73
N TYR A 168 -14.21 3.21 -1.88
CA TYR A 168 -14.26 3.04 -0.42
C TYR A 168 -15.61 2.44 0.04
N GLU A 169 -16.70 2.83 -0.59
CA GLU A 169 -18.01 2.23 -0.35
C GLU A 169 -18.02 0.73 -0.71
N GLU A 170 -17.42 0.37 -1.84
CA GLU A 170 -17.32 -1.04 -2.23
C GLU A 170 -16.41 -1.82 -1.29
N ALA A 171 -15.27 -1.24 -0.89
CA ALA A 171 -14.35 -1.85 0.07
C ALA A 171 -15.03 -2.12 1.42
N GLU A 172 -15.87 -1.18 1.89
CA GLU A 172 -16.66 -1.34 3.11
C GLU A 172 -17.69 -2.45 2.97
N LYS A 173 -18.40 -2.55 1.83
CA LYS A 173 -19.36 -3.63 1.51
C LYS A 173 -18.68 -5.00 1.46
N LEU A 174 -17.50 -5.07 0.87
CA LEU A 174 -16.70 -6.28 0.77
C LEU A 174 -16.00 -6.64 2.09
N ASN A 175 -15.98 -5.74 3.06
CA ASN A 175 -15.24 -5.87 4.30
C ASN A 175 -13.74 -6.19 4.03
N CYS A 176 -13.15 -5.59 3.02
CA CYS A 176 -11.76 -5.76 2.62
C CYS A 176 -10.90 -4.58 3.08
N ILE A 177 -9.57 -4.73 2.99
CA ILE A 177 -8.64 -3.67 3.37
C ILE A 177 -8.26 -2.81 2.17
N MET A 178 -8.06 -1.51 2.42
CA MET A 178 -7.42 -0.60 1.48
C MET A 178 -6.04 -0.24 2.02
N ALA A 179 -4.99 -0.71 1.35
CA ALA A 179 -3.62 -0.51 1.80
C ALA A 179 -2.99 0.68 1.06
N VAL A 180 -2.89 1.82 1.73
CA VAL A 180 -2.19 2.99 1.20
C VAL A 180 -0.69 2.75 1.33
N HIS A 181 0.01 2.74 0.20
CA HIS A 181 1.43 2.40 0.13
C HIS A 181 2.25 3.53 -0.49
N GLY A 182 3.45 3.77 0.03
CA GLY A 182 4.43 4.66 -0.58
C GLY A 182 4.90 4.14 -1.94
N GLY A 183 5.49 4.99 -2.77
CA GLY A 183 6.05 4.52 -4.04
C GLY A 183 6.38 5.60 -5.05
N SER A 184 5.47 6.53 -5.32
CA SER A 184 5.76 7.65 -6.21
C SER A 184 6.24 8.87 -5.43
N TYR A 185 7.23 9.56 -5.96
CA TYR A 185 7.76 10.82 -5.38
C TYR A 185 7.40 12.07 -6.19
N ILE A 186 6.52 11.91 -7.18
CA ILE A 186 6.13 12.98 -8.10
C ILE A 186 5.47 14.12 -7.31
N ASN A 187 5.89 15.33 -7.61
CA ASN A 187 5.36 16.57 -7.05
C ASN A 187 5.52 16.76 -5.52
N LEU A 188 6.45 16.04 -4.90
CA LEU A 188 6.73 16.16 -3.46
C LEU A 188 8.04 16.93 -3.17
N GLY A 189 8.69 17.46 -4.19
CA GLY A 189 9.95 18.22 -4.03
C GLY A 189 11.22 17.36 -3.88
N PHE A 190 11.09 16.04 -3.85
CA PHE A 190 12.23 15.13 -3.66
C PHE A 190 13.19 15.10 -4.87
N ASN A 191 12.73 15.54 -6.03
CA ASN A 191 13.54 15.71 -7.22
C ASN A 191 14.65 16.78 -7.09
N THR A 192 14.62 17.57 -6.01
CA THR A 192 15.67 18.55 -5.70
C THR A 192 16.84 17.94 -4.92
N TYR A 193 16.68 16.74 -4.39
CA TYR A 193 17.76 16.04 -3.68
C TYR A 193 18.77 15.48 -4.66
N THR A 194 20.05 15.55 -4.26
CA THR A 194 21.19 15.07 -5.06
C THR A 194 21.62 13.65 -4.71
N VAL A 195 21.10 13.11 -3.61
CA VAL A 195 21.42 11.75 -3.14
C VAL A 195 20.13 10.97 -2.83
N PHE A 196 20.09 9.74 -3.30
CA PHE A 196 18.93 8.86 -3.10
C PHE A 196 18.54 8.60 -1.63
N PRO A 197 19.48 8.41 -0.67
CA PRO A 197 19.13 8.24 0.73
C PRO A 197 18.27 9.35 1.31
N ALA A 198 18.42 10.59 0.85
CA ALA A 198 17.59 11.72 1.28
C ALA A 198 16.15 11.58 0.79
N THR A 199 15.95 11.16 -0.47
CA THR A 199 14.63 10.85 -1.01
C THR A 199 13.99 9.71 -0.24
N ARG A 200 14.70 8.61 -0.01
CA ARG A 200 14.17 7.43 0.69
C ARG A 200 13.79 7.73 2.14
N ALA A 201 14.57 8.58 2.83
CA ALA A 201 14.31 8.93 4.22
C ALA A 201 12.92 9.57 4.45
N LEU A 202 12.44 10.35 3.48
CA LEU A 202 11.15 11.05 3.58
C LEU A 202 10.10 10.55 2.59
N GLY A 203 10.52 9.86 1.55
CA GLY A 203 9.66 9.45 0.45
C GLY A 203 8.60 8.41 0.83
N MET A 204 8.80 7.65 1.90
CA MET A 204 7.80 6.73 2.42
C MET A 204 6.86 7.43 3.42
N PRO A 205 7.32 8.05 4.51
CA PRO A 205 6.42 8.59 5.53
C PRO A 205 5.62 9.82 5.06
N PHE A 206 6.18 10.70 4.22
CA PHE A 206 5.49 11.94 3.84
C PHE A 206 4.28 11.74 2.95
N PRO A 207 4.30 10.93 1.88
CA PRO A 207 3.11 10.62 1.10
C PRO A 207 2.00 9.99 1.94
N LEU A 208 2.36 9.14 2.92
CA LEU A 208 1.39 8.54 3.84
C LEU A 208 0.78 9.58 4.78
N ALA A 209 1.59 10.51 5.29
CA ALA A 209 1.12 11.63 6.10
C ALA A 209 0.12 12.52 5.32
N ILE A 210 0.43 12.81 4.06
CA ILE A 210 -0.45 13.57 3.16
C ILE A 210 -1.77 12.80 2.93
N ALA A 211 -1.69 11.50 2.63
CA ALA A 211 -2.87 10.67 2.40
C ALA A 211 -3.77 10.60 3.65
N LEU A 212 -3.21 10.32 4.83
CA LEU A 212 -3.96 10.27 6.09
C LEU A 212 -4.63 11.61 6.40
N THR A 213 -3.86 12.70 6.28
CA THR A 213 -4.39 14.05 6.51
C THR A 213 -5.62 14.33 5.64
N GLY A 214 -5.52 14.09 4.34
CA GLY A 214 -6.65 14.30 3.43
C GLY A 214 -7.84 13.38 3.74
N MET A 215 -7.60 12.09 4.03
CA MET A 215 -8.68 11.16 4.36
C MET A 215 -9.43 11.57 5.65
N MET A 216 -8.75 12.18 6.62
CA MET A 216 -9.40 12.74 7.81
C MET A 216 -10.16 14.02 7.47
N VAL A 217 -9.51 14.98 6.81
CA VAL A 217 -10.06 16.31 6.53
C VAL A 217 -11.24 16.25 5.58
N ASP A 218 -11.18 15.44 4.54
CA ASP A 218 -12.28 15.26 3.57
C ASP A 218 -13.38 14.31 4.08
N GLY A 219 -13.22 13.78 5.32
CA GLY A 219 -14.25 13.00 6.00
C GLY A 219 -14.46 11.59 5.47
N VAL A 220 -13.43 10.98 4.84
CA VAL A 220 -13.52 9.60 4.33
C VAL A 220 -13.88 8.63 5.46
N PHE A 221 -13.19 8.74 6.62
CA PHE A 221 -13.45 7.88 7.77
C PHE A 221 -14.80 8.12 8.44
N ASP A 222 -15.34 9.33 8.32
CA ASP A 222 -16.67 9.67 8.85
C ASP A 222 -17.81 9.15 7.95
N ARG A 223 -17.54 9.12 6.65
CA ARG A 223 -18.50 8.66 5.65
C ARG A 223 -18.57 7.15 5.56
N PHE A 224 -17.42 6.49 5.71
CA PHE A 224 -17.27 5.05 5.62
C PHE A 224 -16.78 4.48 6.97
N PRO A 225 -17.68 4.34 7.96
CA PRO A 225 -17.28 4.03 9.34
C PRO A 225 -16.76 2.61 9.54
N ARG A 226 -16.97 1.71 8.59
CA ARG A 226 -16.43 0.34 8.63
C ARG A 226 -15.25 0.14 7.69
N LEU A 227 -14.86 1.17 6.92
CA LEU A 227 -13.70 1.10 6.02
C LEU A 227 -12.43 0.84 6.82
N ARG A 228 -11.67 -0.16 6.41
CA ARG A 228 -10.36 -0.50 6.99
C ARG A 228 -9.25 -0.03 6.07
N VAL A 229 -8.33 0.75 6.63
CA VAL A 229 -7.21 1.33 5.88
C VAL A 229 -5.89 1.02 6.57
N GLY A 230 -4.94 0.49 5.82
CA GLY A 230 -3.55 0.32 6.25
C GLY A 230 -2.65 1.37 5.61
N PHE A 231 -1.69 1.90 6.34
CA PHE A 231 -0.64 2.79 5.85
C PHE A 231 0.69 2.05 5.95
N MET A 232 1.28 1.70 4.80
CA MET A 232 2.35 0.72 4.70
C MET A 232 3.71 1.36 4.40
N GLU A 233 4.78 0.73 4.87
CA GLU A 233 6.19 1.07 4.61
C GLU A 233 6.64 2.49 5.05
N GLY A 234 5.94 3.15 5.96
CA GLY A 234 6.36 4.48 6.46
C GLY A 234 6.84 4.52 7.90
N GLY A 235 6.85 3.37 8.57
CA GLY A 235 7.03 3.32 10.03
C GLY A 235 5.93 4.10 10.76
N THR A 236 6.12 4.36 12.04
CA THR A 236 5.11 5.02 12.91
C THR A 236 5.45 6.45 13.27
N ALA A 237 6.66 6.90 12.96
CA ALA A 237 7.20 8.18 13.44
C ALA A 237 6.46 9.43 12.96
N TRP A 238 5.80 9.34 11.81
CA TRP A 238 5.10 10.45 11.16
C TRP A 238 3.70 10.71 11.75
N ILE A 239 3.09 9.72 12.41
CA ILE A 239 1.72 9.81 12.95
C ILE A 239 1.58 10.91 13.99
N PRO A 240 2.43 10.97 15.06
CA PRO A 240 2.34 12.05 16.05
C PRO A 240 2.46 13.44 15.43
N LEU A 241 3.28 13.59 14.40
CA LEU A 241 3.41 14.86 13.68
C LEU A 241 2.08 15.27 13.03
N VAL A 242 1.42 14.34 12.32
CA VAL A 242 0.14 14.61 11.66
C VAL A 242 -0.93 14.96 12.70
N LEU A 243 -1.02 14.19 13.77
CA LEU A 243 -2.03 14.41 14.83
C LEU A 243 -1.84 15.76 15.51
N ASP A 244 -0.62 16.12 15.96
CA ASP A 244 -0.31 17.41 16.57
C ASP A 244 -0.67 18.58 15.64
N ARG A 245 -0.39 18.44 14.35
CA ARG A 245 -0.72 19.51 13.40
C ARG A 245 -2.22 19.65 13.15
N LEU A 246 -2.97 18.55 13.04
CA LEU A 246 -4.42 18.59 12.90
C LEU A 246 -5.11 19.15 14.16
N GLU A 247 -4.62 18.82 15.36
CA GLU A 247 -5.12 19.36 16.62
C GLU A 247 -4.99 20.90 16.65
N ARG A 248 -3.84 21.42 16.26
CA ARG A 248 -3.62 22.87 16.18
C ARG A 248 -4.57 23.57 15.21
N GLU A 249 -4.84 22.96 14.05
CA GLU A 249 -5.79 23.53 13.07
C GLU A 249 -7.24 23.51 13.62
N LEU A 250 -7.60 22.54 14.46
CA LEU A 250 -8.87 22.53 15.19
C LEU A 250 -8.94 23.69 16.20
N GLU A 251 -7.87 23.92 16.98
CA GLU A 251 -7.77 25.00 17.94
C GLU A 251 -7.86 26.38 17.30
N TYR A 252 -7.23 26.56 16.11
CA TYR A 252 -7.31 27.80 15.36
C TYR A 252 -8.67 28.01 14.67
N GLY A 253 -9.55 26.98 14.68
CA GLY A 253 -10.89 27.05 14.09
C GLY A 253 -10.91 26.98 12.56
N GLY A 254 -9.76 26.71 11.91
CA GLY A 254 -9.65 26.54 10.46
C GLY A 254 -10.13 25.18 9.97
N LEU A 255 -10.12 24.18 10.83
CA LEU A 255 -10.54 22.82 10.55
C LEU A 255 -11.77 22.44 11.38
N LYS A 256 -12.66 21.61 10.78
CA LYS A 256 -13.79 21.00 11.48
C LYS A 256 -13.78 19.50 11.22
N LEU A 257 -13.47 18.70 12.22
CA LEU A 257 -13.59 17.24 12.20
C LEU A 257 -14.75 16.82 13.09
N LYS A 258 -15.38 15.69 12.79
CA LYS A 258 -16.43 15.13 13.64
C LYS A 258 -15.90 14.51 14.93
N ARG A 259 -14.63 14.13 14.93
CA ARG A 259 -13.94 13.50 16.06
C ARG A 259 -12.57 14.14 16.25
N HIS A 260 -12.02 14.03 17.44
CA HIS A 260 -10.61 14.37 17.67
C HIS A 260 -9.70 13.48 16.80
N PRO A 261 -8.60 14.01 16.21
CA PRO A 261 -7.74 13.25 15.31
C PRO A 261 -7.28 11.89 15.87
N ALA A 262 -6.93 11.85 17.15
CA ALA A 262 -6.53 10.64 17.84
C ALA A 262 -7.64 9.56 17.90
N ASP A 263 -8.90 9.97 18.02
CA ASP A 263 -10.03 9.05 18.20
C ASP A 263 -10.32 8.20 16.96
N TYR A 264 -9.86 8.63 15.76
CA TYR A 264 -9.99 7.82 14.55
C TYR A 264 -9.19 6.51 14.61
N PHE A 265 -8.13 6.47 15.42
CA PHE A 265 -7.33 5.26 15.62
C PHE A 265 -7.92 4.29 16.65
N ALA A 266 -8.89 4.71 17.45
CA ALA A 266 -9.48 3.90 18.52
C ALA A 266 -10.40 2.78 18.00
N ASP A 267 -10.86 2.86 16.75
CA ASP A 267 -11.88 1.96 16.18
C ASP A 267 -11.31 0.68 15.54
N ASP A 268 -10.02 0.39 15.69
CA ASP A 268 -9.32 -0.77 15.11
C ASP A 268 -9.51 -0.91 13.57
N ARG A 269 -9.63 0.20 12.86
CA ARG A 269 -9.82 0.26 11.41
C ARG A 269 -8.73 1.02 10.64
N ILE A 270 -7.90 1.77 11.34
CA ILE A 270 -6.71 2.40 10.78
C ILE A 270 -5.50 1.64 11.32
N PHE A 271 -4.71 1.10 10.41
CA PHE A 271 -3.53 0.29 10.69
C PHE A 271 -2.30 1.00 10.13
N VAL A 272 -1.17 0.80 10.77
CA VAL A 272 0.10 1.38 10.32
C VAL A 272 1.16 0.29 10.33
N GLY A 273 1.88 0.18 9.23
CA GLY A 273 3.04 -0.70 9.13
C GLY A 273 4.15 -0.19 10.04
N CYS A 274 4.72 -1.08 10.88
CA CYS A 274 5.89 -0.78 11.67
C CYS A 274 7.07 -1.65 11.23
N GLU A 275 8.27 -1.08 11.27
CA GLU A 275 9.49 -1.81 10.97
C GLU A 275 10.01 -2.52 12.21
N GLY A 276 10.48 -3.77 12.06
CA GLY A 276 10.96 -4.60 13.17
C GLY A 276 12.12 -4.00 13.98
N ASN A 277 12.87 -3.07 13.38
CA ASN A 277 13.99 -2.35 13.99
C ASN A 277 13.64 -0.93 14.47
N GLU A 278 12.38 -0.54 14.47
CA GLU A 278 11.94 0.79 14.87
C GLU A 278 12.13 1.01 16.37
N ARG A 279 13.22 1.69 16.75
CA ARG A 279 13.70 1.81 18.14
C ARG A 279 12.75 2.56 19.07
N ARG A 280 11.85 3.41 18.56
CA ARG A 280 11.02 4.34 19.36
C ARG A 280 9.54 4.00 19.44
N TRP A 281 9.12 2.87 18.87
CA TRP A 281 7.71 2.51 18.88
C TRP A 281 7.14 2.29 20.29
N ARG A 282 7.91 1.67 21.20
CA ARG A 282 7.50 1.40 22.58
C ARG A 282 7.24 2.66 23.40
N THR A 283 8.07 3.68 23.19
CA THR A 283 7.96 4.96 23.93
C THR A 283 6.77 5.79 23.45
N ARG A 284 6.34 5.60 22.21
CA ARG A 284 5.22 6.32 21.61
C ARG A 284 3.87 5.67 21.88
N SER A 285 3.82 4.34 21.96
CA SER A 285 2.60 3.62 22.31
C SER A 285 2.15 3.85 23.75
N SER A 286 3.07 4.13 24.69
CA SER A 286 2.73 4.37 26.10
C SER A 286 2.24 5.79 26.38
N GLY A 287 2.63 6.78 25.56
CA GLY A 287 2.28 8.19 25.77
C GLY A 287 0.92 8.61 25.22
N TRP A 288 0.42 7.96 24.17
CA TRP A 288 -0.77 8.40 23.44
C TRP A 288 -1.96 7.45 23.51
N GLY A 289 -1.81 6.27 24.09
CA GLY A 289 -2.88 5.26 24.09
C GLY A 289 -3.27 4.78 22.67
N LEU A 290 -2.65 5.36 21.65
CA LEU A 290 -3.07 5.40 20.27
C LEU A 290 -2.67 4.18 19.45
N ILE A 291 -1.67 3.42 19.90
CA ILE A 291 -1.13 2.34 19.07
C ILE A 291 -1.43 1.01 19.75
N ARG A 292 -2.70 0.70 19.94
CA ARG A 292 -3.13 -0.68 20.20
C ARG A 292 -2.98 -1.55 18.94
N SER A 293 -2.85 -0.94 17.78
CA SER A 293 -2.70 -1.57 16.48
C SER A 293 -1.39 -1.29 15.76
N CYS A 294 -0.31 -0.95 16.49
CA CYS A 294 1.03 -1.28 16.01
C CYS A 294 1.18 -2.79 16.18
N SER A 295 0.35 -3.50 15.50
CA SER A 295 0.59 -4.87 15.17
C SER A 295 1.66 -4.84 14.10
N LEU A 296 2.78 -5.47 14.34
CA LEU A 296 3.20 -6.40 13.29
C LEU A 296 1.90 -6.86 12.68
N PRO A 297 1.62 -6.62 11.43
CA PRO A 297 0.27 -6.62 10.89
C PRO A 297 -0.45 -7.89 11.24
N ILE A 298 -1.20 -7.86 12.31
CA ILE A 298 -2.02 -8.97 12.74
C ILE A 298 -3.34 -8.80 12.02
N PHE A 299 -3.38 -9.23 10.77
CA PHE A 299 -4.64 -9.66 10.21
C PHE A 299 -5.07 -10.90 10.99
N ARG A 300 -5.85 -10.72 12.06
CA ARG A 300 -6.57 -11.83 12.67
C ARG A 300 -7.55 -12.32 11.62
N THR A 301 -7.18 -13.34 10.87
CA THR A 301 -8.17 -14.20 10.24
C THR A 301 -8.95 -14.84 11.39
N ARG A 302 -10.24 -14.51 11.51
CA ARG A 302 -11.15 -15.33 12.31
C ARG A 302 -11.11 -16.72 11.69
N SER A 303 -10.50 -17.66 12.39
CA SER A 303 -10.73 -19.08 12.12
C SER A 303 -12.25 -19.32 12.17
N ARG A 304 -12.78 -19.86 11.10
CA ARG A 304 -14.10 -20.47 11.10
C ARG A 304 -14.11 -21.70 12.04
#